data_6bfa5c05c895182470cb19db33c4428e
#
_entry.id   6bfa5c05c895182470cb19db33c4428e
#
_cell.length_a   1.000
_cell.length_b   1.000
_cell.length_c   1.000
_cell.angle_alpha   90.00
_cell.angle_beta   90.00
_cell.angle_gamma   90.00
#
_symmetry.space_group_name_H-M   'P 1'
#
loop_
_entity.id
_entity.type
_entity.pdbx_description
1 polymer ?
#
loop_
_entity_poly.entity_id
_entity_poly.type
_entity_poly.pdbx_seq_one_letter_code
_entity_poly.pdbx_strand_id
1 'polypeptide(L)'
;MNKVILMGRLTKDPDVKYSQAAEPIAIARYSLAVDRMKTKNNQDPGADFISCVAFGKNGEFAEKYLRKGMKILIEGRIQTGSYDNREGKKVYTTDVVAERQEFCEKREGSAPAADIPPAATDGDGFMNIPDDIQEELPFN
;
A
#
# COMPACT_ATOMS: atom_id res chain seq x y z
N MET A 1 -21.26 -8.51 0.40
CA MET A 1 -20.02 -7.92 -0.16
C MET A 1 -19.01 -7.73 0.94
N ASN A 2 -17.74 -8.09 0.68
CA ASN A 2 -16.66 -7.96 1.67
C ASN A 2 -15.50 -7.25 0.97
N LYS A 3 -15.37 -5.97 1.21
CA LYS A 3 -14.38 -5.14 0.52
C LYS A 3 -13.79 -4.13 1.49
N VAL A 4 -12.47 -4.03 1.48
CA VAL A 4 -11.73 -3.10 2.33
C VAL A 4 -10.75 -2.33 1.46
N ILE A 5 -10.67 -1.05 1.69
CA ILE A 5 -9.67 -0.20 1.01
C ILE A 5 -8.95 0.57 2.11
N LEU A 6 -7.62 0.39 2.16
CA LEU A 6 -6.81 1.00 3.21
C LEU A 6 -5.62 1.72 2.59
N MET A 7 -5.26 2.85 3.17
CA MET A 7 -4.03 3.55 2.81
C MET A 7 -3.24 3.74 4.10
N GLY A 8 -2.01 3.26 4.13
CA GLY A 8 -1.20 3.37 5.33
C GLY A 8 0.27 3.08 5.05
N ARG A 9 1.06 3.14 6.10
CA ARG A 9 2.50 2.88 5.99
C ARG A 9 2.85 1.53 6.59
N LEU A 10 3.76 0.83 5.95
CA LEU A 10 4.24 -0.43 6.51
C LEU A 10 5.02 -0.15 7.79
N THR A 11 4.74 -0.92 8.83
CA THR A 11 5.42 -0.76 10.11
C THR A 11 6.75 -1.50 10.15
N LYS A 12 6.92 -2.47 9.24
CA LYS A 12 8.16 -3.22 9.11
C LYS A 12 8.17 -3.86 7.72
N ASP A 13 9.32 -4.44 7.35
CA ASP A 13 9.41 -5.15 6.08
C ASP A 13 8.47 -6.35 6.11
N PRO A 14 7.88 -6.71 4.97
CA PRO A 14 7.01 -7.89 4.91
C PRO A 14 7.73 -9.17 5.29
N ASP A 15 7.04 -10.03 6.02
CA ASP A 15 7.54 -11.35 6.36
C ASP A 15 7.01 -12.31 5.30
N VAL A 16 7.89 -12.85 4.47
CA VAL A 16 7.49 -13.66 3.32
C VAL A 16 7.86 -15.11 3.54
N LYS A 17 6.89 -15.99 3.33
CA LYS A 17 7.08 -17.42 3.37
C LYS A 17 6.48 -18.03 2.12
N TYR A 18 6.94 -19.23 1.79
CA TYR A 18 6.39 -19.93 0.64
C TYR A 18 5.68 -21.19 1.11
N SER A 19 4.55 -21.48 0.48
CA SER A 19 3.78 -22.67 0.85
C SER A 19 4.57 -23.93 0.48
N GLN A 20 4.25 -25.04 1.16
CA GLN A 20 4.95 -26.30 0.91
C GLN A 20 4.20 -27.19 -0.08
N ALA A 21 3.51 -26.58 -1.00
CA ALA A 21 2.80 -27.30 -2.04
C ALA A 21 3.74 -27.66 -3.20
N ALA A 22 3.26 -28.45 -4.14
CA ALA A 22 4.04 -28.80 -5.31
C ALA A 22 4.40 -27.54 -6.09
N GLU A 23 3.50 -26.57 -6.11
CA GLU A 23 3.76 -25.25 -6.71
C GLU A 23 3.69 -24.22 -5.59
N PRO A 24 4.82 -23.93 -4.94
CA PRO A 24 4.81 -22.99 -3.82
C PRO A 24 4.32 -21.61 -4.23
N ILE A 25 3.53 -21.00 -3.37
CA ILE A 25 3.11 -19.63 -3.57
C ILE A 25 3.65 -18.77 -2.45
N ALA A 26 3.94 -17.53 -2.78
CA ALA A 26 4.44 -16.59 -1.77
C ALA A 26 3.30 -16.17 -0.86
N ILE A 27 3.60 -16.07 0.43
CA ILE A 27 2.65 -15.58 1.44
C ILE A 27 3.38 -14.49 2.19
N ALA A 28 2.99 -13.25 1.94
CA ALA A 28 3.62 -12.09 2.58
C ALA A 28 2.69 -11.53 3.64
N ARG A 29 3.22 -11.33 4.84
CA ARG A 29 2.46 -10.72 5.93
C ARG A 29 3.12 -9.41 6.31
N TYR A 30 2.32 -8.39 6.47
CA TYR A 30 2.81 -7.09 6.91
C TYR A 30 1.69 -6.37 7.66
N SER A 31 2.07 -5.30 8.35
CA SER A 31 1.13 -4.50 9.11
C SER A 31 1.16 -3.07 8.60
N LEU A 32 -0.01 -2.50 8.42
CA LEU A 32 -0.13 -1.12 7.98
C LEU A 32 -0.58 -0.25 9.15
N ALA A 33 0.06 0.89 9.30
CA ALA A 33 -0.38 1.92 10.23
C ALA A 33 -1.27 2.87 9.43
N VAL A 34 -2.55 2.82 9.73
CA VAL A 34 -3.56 3.65 9.04
C VAL A 34 -3.96 4.78 9.97
N ASP A 35 -3.69 6.00 9.56
CA ASP A 35 -3.97 7.16 10.39
C ASP A 35 -5.47 7.33 10.64
N ARG A 36 -5.81 7.63 11.88
CA ARG A 36 -7.18 7.95 12.22
C ARG A 36 -7.48 9.39 11.85
N MET A 37 -8.73 9.67 11.57
CA MET A 37 -9.14 11.02 11.20
C MET A 37 -9.01 11.96 12.39
N LYS A 38 -8.48 13.13 12.12
CA LYS A 38 -8.36 14.15 13.16
C LYS A 38 -9.72 14.83 13.37
N THR A 39 -9.97 15.24 14.60
CA THR A 39 -11.18 15.95 14.92
C THR A 39 -10.81 17.23 15.67
N LYS A 40 -11.80 18.10 15.87
CA LYS A 40 -11.55 19.34 16.61
C LYS A 40 -11.02 19.05 18.00
N ASN A 41 -11.52 18.00 18.63
CA ASN A 41 -11.15 17.69 20.01
C ASN A 41 -9.91 16.83 20.12
N ASN A 42 -9.45 16.25 19.02
CA ASN A 42 -8.30 15.36 19.06
C ASN A 42 -7.50 15.52 17.77
N GLN A 43 -6.43 16.28 17.85
CA GLN A 43 -5.57 16.56 16.69
C GLN A 43 -4.53 15.47 16.46
N ASP A 44 -4.38 14.55 17.40
CA ASP A 44 -3.41 13.47 17.28
C ASP A 44 -4.06 12.16 17.75
N PRO A 45 -5.00 11.65 16.95
CA PRO A 45 -5.75 10.45 17.34
C PRO A 45 -4.97 9.16 17.21
N GLY A 46 -3.77 9.20 16.62
CA GLY A 46 -2.98 7.99 16.44
C GLY A 46 -3.34 7.24 15.17
N ALA A 47 -2.99 5.98 15.15
CA ALA A 47 -3.17 5.13 13.98
C ALA A 47 -3.73 3.76 14.40
N ASP A 48 -4.39 3.12 13.44
CA ASP A 48 -4.81 1.75 13.61
C ASP A 48 -3.79 0.85 12.91
N PHE A 49 -3.38 -0.21 13.60
CA PHE A 49 -2.41 -1.17 13.06
C PHE A 49 -3.18 -2.37 12.55
N ILE A 50 -3.14 -2.57 11.24
CA ILE A 50 -3.97 -3.57 10.59
C ILE A 50 -3.08 -4.62 9.95
N SER A 51 -3.33 -5.88 10.33
CA SER A 51 -2.58 -7.01 9.79
C SER A 51 -3.08 -7.34 8.40
N CYS A 52 -2.14 -7.46 7.46
CA CYS A 52 -2.45 -7.73 6.06
C CYS A 52 -1.69 -8.97 5.60
N VAL A 53 -2.27 -9.69 4.66
CA VAL A 53 -1.62 -10.83 4.07
C VAL A 53 -1.84 -10.80 2.56
N ALA A 54 -0.80 -11.12 1.81
CA ALA A 54 -0.87 -11.16 0.35
C ALA A 54 -0.38 -12.51 -0.13
N PHE A 55 -1.12 -13.12 -1.05
CA PHE A 55 -0.81 -14.46 -1.55
C PHE A 55 -0.40 -14.41 -3.02
N GLY A 56 0.42 -15.37 -3.43
CA GLY A 56 0.77 -15.56 -4.82
C GLY A 56 1.50 -14.36 -5.40
N LYS A 57 1.03 -13.85 -6.51
CA LYS A 57 1.67 -12.71 -7.16
C LYS A 57 1.68 -11.47 -6.28
N ASN A 58 0.64 -11.29 -5.49
CA ASN A 58 0.59 -10.16 -4.56
C ASN A 58 1.65 -10.32 -3.47
N GLY A 59 1.90 -11.55 -3.02
CA GLY A 59 2.96 -11.83 -2.07
C GLY A 59 4.33 -11.57 -2.65
N GLU A 60 4.54 -11.96 -3.90
CA GLU A 60 5.80 -11.70 -4.59
C GLU A 60 6.03 -10.21 -4.78
N PHE A 61 4.98 -9.48 -5.10
CA PHE A 61 5.05 -8.02 -5.24
C PHE A 61 5.49 -7.41 -3.91
N ALA A 62 4.90 -7.87 -2.81
CA ALA A 62 5.26 -7.36 -1.49
C ALA A 62 6.73 -7.65 -1.17
N GLU A 63 7.18 -8.86 -1.49
CA GLU A 63 8.56 -9.23 -1.24
C GLU A 63 9.54 -8.35 -2.00
N LYS A 64 9.24 -8.07 -3.26
CA LYS A 64 10.14 -7.32 -4.11
C LYS A 64 10.13 -5.83 -3.85
N TYR A 65 8.97 -5.27 -3.58
CA TYR A 65 8.82 -3.82 -3.62
C TYR A 65 8.44 -3.16 -2.30
N LEU A 66 7.79 -3.86 -1.40
CA LEU A 66 7.33 -3.22 -0.17
C LEU A 66 8.39 -3.27 0.91
N ARG A 67 8.57 -2.15 1.59
CA ARG A 67 9.55 -2.03 2.67
C ARG A 67 8.98 -1.18 3.79
N LYS A 68 9.56 -1.31 4.97
CA LYS A 68 9.16 -0.53 6.13
C LYS A 68 9.10 0.96 5.79
N GLY A 69 8.04 1.60 6.23
CA GLY A 69 7.87 3.03 6.06
C GLY A 69 7.23 3.47 4.77
N MET A 70 7.08 2.58 3.81
CA MET A 70 6.46 2.93 2.54
C MET A 70 4.96 3.11 2.71
N LYS A 71 4.42 4.10 2.05
CA LYS A 71 2.98 4.35 2.07
C LYS A 71 2.36 3.68 0.86
N ILE A 72 1.38 2.83 1.11
CA ILE A 72 0.72 2.09 0.05
C ILE A 72 -0.79 2.13 0.24
N LEU A 73 -1.47 1.85 -0.84
CA LEU A 73 -2.92 1.66 -0.83
C LEU A 73 -3.19 0.21 -1.15
N ILE A 74 -4.01 -0.43 -0.34
CA ILE A 74 -4.43 -1.80 -0.63
C ILE A 74 -5.93 -1.87 -0.77
N GLU A 75 -6.36 -2.79 -1.62
CA GLU A 75 -7.74 -3.13 -1.79
C GLU A 75 -7.83 -4.63 -1.55
N GLY A 76 -8.77 -5.05 -0.75
CA GLY A 76 -8.88 -6.46 -0.42
C GLY A 76 -10.15 -6.77 0.34
N ARG A 77 -10.09 -7.82 1.14
CA ARG A 77 -11.24 -8.27 1.92
C ARG A 77 -10.79 -8.67 3.32
N ILE A 78 -11.73 -8.62 4.25
CA ILE A 78 -11.47 -9.05 5.62
C ILE A 78 -11.62 -10.57 5.68
N GLN A 79 -10.67 -11.22 6.31
CA GLN A 79 -10.73 -12.65 6.53
C GLN A 79 -10.50 -12.92 8.02
N THR A 80 -11.42 -13.65 8.64
CA THR A 80 -11.27 -14.00 10.05
C THR A 80 -10.85 -15.46 10.16
N GLY A 81 -10.21 -15.77 11.27
CA GLY A 81 -9.80 -17.12 11.55
C GLY A 81 -9.61 -17.32 13.04
N SER A 82 -9.16 -18.48 13.42
CA SER A 82 -8.87 -18.77 14.82
C SER A 82 -7.86 -19.89 14.91
N TYR A 83 -7.13 -19.91 16.01
CA TYR A 83 -6.22 -21.00 16.30
C TYR A 83 -6.14 -21.16 17.83
N ASP A 84 -5.67 -22.33 18.27
CA ASP A 84 -5.47 -22.58 19.69
C ASP A 84 -4.05 -22.22 20.05
N ASN A 85 -3.88 -21.41 21.10
CA ASN A 85 -2.54 -21.05 21.53
C ASN A 85 -1.97 -22.17 22.42
N ARG A 86 -0.76 -21.95 22.93
CA ARG A 86 -0.08 -22.97 23.73
C ARG A 86 -0.83 -23.32 25.02
N GLU A 87 -1.66 -22.41 25.49
CA GLU A 87 -2.44 -22.62 26.71
C GLU A 87 -3.78 -23.26 26.42
N GLY A 88 -4.04 -23.62 25.16
CA GLY A 88 -5.30 -24.24 24.79
C GLY A 88 -6.45 -23.27 24.61
N LYS A 89 -6.17 -21.97 24.68
CA LYS A 89 -7.21 -20.97 24.48
C LYS A 89 -7.36 -20.64 23.02
N LYS A 90 -8.59 -20.42 22.61
CA LYS A 90 -8.86 -20.06 21.21
C LYS A 90 -8.55 -18.59 20.98
N VAL A 91 -7.71 -18.33 20.00
CA VAL A 91 -7.33 -16.97 19.62
C VAL A 91 -7.96 -16.65 18.27
N TYR A 92 -8.72 -15.58 18.21
CA TYR A 92 -9.37 -15.15 16.98
C TYR A 92 -8.48 -14.17 16.23
N THR A 93 -8.42 -14.30 14.92
CA THR A 93 -7.62 -13.41 14.09
C THR A 93 -8.50 -12.70 13.08
N THR A 94 -8.11 -11.50 12.71
CA THR A 94 -8.77 -10.72 11.68
C THR A 94 -7.68 -10.12 10.81
N ASP A 95 -7.63 -10.55 9.56
CA ASP A 95 -6.61 -10.07 8.62
C ASP A 95 -7.29 -9.49 7.40
N VAL A 96 -6.58 -8.61 6.72
CA VAL A 96 -7.02 -8.09 5.43
C VAL A 96 -6.21 -8.81 4.36
N VAL A 97 -6.90 -9.53 3.49
CA VAL A 97 -6.25 -10.21 2.37
C VAL A 97 -6.12 -9.20 1.25
N ALA A 98 -4.89 -8.83 0.92
CA ALA A 98 -4.63 -7.82 -0.09
C ALA A 98 -4.81 -8.43 -1.48
N GLU A 99 -5.75 -7.90 -2.23
CA GLU A 99 -6.01 -8.33 -3.60
C GLU A 99 -5.36 -7.41 -4.61
N ARG A 100 -5.10 -6.18 -4.20
CA ARG A 100 -4.44 -5.18 -5.04
C ARG A 100 -3.62 -4.25 -4.16
N GLN A 101 -2.42 -3.92 -4.62
CA GLN A 101 -1.52 -3.06 -3.87
C GLN A 101 -0.97 -2.00 -4.80
N GLU A 102 -0.94 -0.74 -4.36
CA GLU A 102 -0.42 0.36 -5.16
C GLU A 102 0.40 1.29 -4.28
N PHE A 103 1.40 1.91 -4.88
CA PHE A 103 2.23 2.88 -4.16
C PHE A 103 1.50 4.21 -4.10
N CYS A 104 1.58 4.87 -2.96
CA CYS A 104 0.97 6.19 -2.75
C CYS A 104 2.00 7.31 -2.76
N GLU A 105 3.29 6.98 -2.74
CA GLU A 105 4.37 7.96 -2.71
C GLU A 105 5.47 7.50 -3.65
N LYS A 106 6.23 8.48 -4.13
CA LYS A 106 7.42 8.13 -4.86
C LYS A 106 8.42 7.52 -3.89
N ARG A 107 9.15 6.54 -4.35
CA ARG A 107 10.19 5.95 -3.54
C ARG A 107 11.29 6.97 -3.32
N GLU A 108 11.62 7.14 -2.08
CA GLU A 108 12.72 8.01 -1.75
C GLU A 108 13.98 7.36 -2.26
N GLY A 109 14.82 8.11 -2.90
CA GLY A 109 16.03 7.59 -3.47
C GLY A 109 15.87 7.06 -4.87
N SER A 110 14.67 6.95 -5.33
CA SER A 110 14.50 6.54 -6.68
C SER A 110 14.55 7.74 -7.48
N ALA A 111 15.45 8.35 -7.28
CA ALA A 111 15.55 9.43 -7.91
C ALA A 111 15.27 9.54 -9.22
N PRO A 112 15.61 9.09 -9.58
CA PRO A 112 15.54 9.28 -10.76
C PRO A 112 14.44 9.69 -11.12
N ALA A 113 14.19 9.62 -10.46
CA ALA A 113 13.18 9.94 -10.66
C ALA A 113 13.18 10.74 -11.61
N ALA A 114 13.80 10.87 -11.48
CA ALA A 114 13.86 11.57 -12.18
C ALA A 114 13.51 11.32 -13.38
N ASP A 115 13.58 10.76 -13.57
CA ASP A 115 13.24 10.40 -14.62
C ASP A 115 12.21 11.02 -15.14
N ILE A 116 11.91 11.75 -14.86
CA ILE A 116 10.92 12.27 -15.35
C ILE A 116 11.19 13.16 -16.21
N PRO A 117 11.02 13.12 -17.01
CA PRO A 117 11.29 13.91 -17.89
C PRO A 117 10.71 15.02 -17.88
N PRO A 118 11.00 15.52 -18.04
CA PRO A 118 10.49 16.36 -17.93
C PRO A 118 9.78 16.87 -18.85
N ALA A 119 9.82 16.78 -19.07
CA ALA A 119 9.32 17.10 -19.43
C ALA A 119 8.77 17.62 -19.63
N ALA A 120 8.80 17.72 -19.59
CA ALA A 120 8.30 18.09 -19.53
C ALA A 120 8.10 18.98 -19.41
N THR A 121 8.24 19.29 -19.58
CA THR A 121 8.06 19.90 -19.40
C THR A 121 8.00 20.71 -19.65
N ASP A 122 7.94 20.81 -19.94
CA ASP A 122 7.94 21.30 -20.20
C ASP A 122 7.82 21.72 -20.42
N GLY A 123 7.99 22.01 -20.61
CA GLY A 123 7.99 22.11 -20.68
C GLY A 123 7.67 22.30 -20.94
N ASP A 124 7.75 22.44 -21.18
CA ASP A 124 7.50 22.35 -21.35
C ASP A 124 6.90 22.02 -21.25
N GLY A 125 6.76 22.11 -21.40
CA GLY A 125 6.30 21.62 -21.10
C GLY A 125 5.46 21.48 -20.82
N PHE A 126 5.31 21.69 -20.97
CA PHE A 126 4.64 21.43 -20.71
C PHE A 126 4.23 21.93 -20.25
N MET A 127 4.34 22.13 -20.35
CA MET A 127 4.08 22.45 -20.10
C MET A 127 3.82 22.98 -20.08
N ASN A 128 3.81 23.23 -20.62
CA ASN A 128 3.57 23.67 -20.78
C ASN A 128 3.00 24.08 -21.20
N ILE A 129 2.79 24.12 -21.32
CA ILE A 129 2.17 24.42 -21.67
C ILE A 129 1.93 25.21 -21.70
N PRO A 130 2.01 25.54 -21.94
CA PRO A 130 1.71 26.27 -22.07
C PRO A 130 1.37 27.13 -22.16
N ASP A 131 1.38 27.37 -22.34
CA ASP A 131 1.01 27.97 -22.47
C ASP A 131 0.56 28.35 -23.14
N ASP A 132 0.59 28.09 -23.60
CA ASP A 132 0.12 28.16 -24.16
C ASP A 132 -0.66 27.89 -24.43
N ILE A 133 -0.64 27.53 -24.48
CA ILE A 133 -1.45 27.09 -24.56
C ILE A 133 -2.15 27.46 -24.15
N GLN A 134 -2.24 27.70 -24.08
CA GLN A 134 -2.99 28.00 -23.72
C GLN A 134 -3.61 28.41 -23.94
N GLU A 135 -3.74 28.39 -24.38
CA GLU A 135 -4.33 28.66 -24.64
C GLU A 135 -5.07 28.44 -25.03
N GLU A 136 -5.04 28.14 -25.30
CA GLU A 136 -5.75 27.71 -25.55
C GLU A 136 -6.42 27.28 -25.16
N LEU A 137 -6.61 27.60 -25.18
CA LEU A 137 -7.48 27.15 -24.79
C LEU A 137 -8.26 27.50 -24.58
N PRO A 138 -8.65 27.44 -24.77
CA PRO A 138 -9.50 27.54 -24.59
C PRO A 138 -10.16 27.64 -24.29
N PHE A 139 -10.29 27.66 -24.41
CA PHE A 139 -10.73 27.49 -24.08
C PHE A 139 -10.95 27.88 -23.86
N ASN A 140 -10.92 28.24 -24.34
CA ASN A 140 -10.98 28.28 -24.14
C ASN A 140 -11.13 28.29 -24.09
#